data_f2909c2a9b2b1504e24d3ed981f8a22c
#
_entry.id   f2909c2a9b2b1504e24d3ed981f8a22c
#
_cell.length_a   1.000
_cell.length_b   1.000
_cell.length_c   1.000
_cell.angle_alpha   90.00
_cell.angle_beta   90.00
_cell.angle_gamma   90.00
#
_symmetry.space_group_name_H-M   'P 1'
#
loop_
_entity.id
_entity.type
_entity.pdbx_description
1 polymer ?
#
loop_
_entity_poly.entity_id
_entity_poly.type
_entity_poly.pdbx_seq_one_letter_code
_entity_poly.pdbx_strand_id
1 'polypeptide(L)'
;MPIESESPEEMGYSSIRYNLAESSVRDILFGDLSIDLNNLVLCYGEHRGDSALREAIVREETGLDKTHVLVCPSAATALFIISTALLNAGDHLIVLRPNYATNIETPKAIGCSITYIDVVFEQQFQPDWQQILDAIQPNTKLISLTTPHNPTGIILEDAEVKKIIRAAEE
;
A
#
# COMPACT_ATOMS: atom_id res chain seq x y z
N MET A 1 13.86 0.69 11.07
CA MET A 1 12.93 1.54 10.33
C MET A 1 13.22 2.97 10.73
N PRO A 2 13.50 3.89 9.82
CA PRO A 2 13.66 5.30 10.18
C PRO A 2 12.34 5.80 10.76
N ILE A 3 12.40 6.50 11.89
CA ILE A 3 11.26 7.17 12.49
C ILE A 3 11.05 8.46 11.70
N GLU A 4 9.83 8.70 11.25
CA GLU A 4 9.45 9.98 10.64
C GLU A 4 9.43 11.05 11.73
N SER A 5 10.54 11.79 11.87
CA SER A 5 10.69 12.81 12.92
C SER A 5 10.08 14.16 12.55
N GLU A 6 9.67 14.34 11.30
CA GLU A 6 9.14 15.60 10.77
C GLU A 6 7.69 15.43 10.24
N SER A 7 6.99 14.38 10.68
CA SER A 7 5.59 14.19 10.29
C SER A 7 4.68 15.17 11.04
N PRO A 8 3.51 15.51 10.49
CA PRO A 8 2.53 16.37 11.17
C PRO A 8 2.12 15.85 12.57
N GLU A 9 2.07 14.53 12.74
CA GLU A 9 1.74 13.89 14.01
C GLU A 9 2.81 14.18 15.08
N GLU A 10 4.08 14.12 14.72
CA GLU A 10 5.20 14.40 15.64
C GLU A 10 5.34 15.91 15.95
N MET A 11 5.02 16.77 14.99
CA MET A 11 5.03 18.22 15.17
C MET A 11 3.84 18.74 15.97
N GLY A 12 2.77 17.96 16.05
CA GLY A 12 1.49 18.34 16.64
C GLY A 12 0.63 19.20 15.70
N TYR A 13 -0.53 18.72 15.36
CA TYR A 13 -1.46 19.36 14.42
C TYR A 13 -1.79 20.81 14.76
N SER A 14 -1.83 21.17 16.06
CA SER A 14 -2.11 22.53 16.52
C SER A 14 -1.01 23.54 16.17
N SER A 15 0.21 23.10 15.88
CA SER A 15 1.34 23.94 15.47
C SER A 15 1.41 24.19 13.97
N ILE A 16 0.63 23.45 13.18
CA ILE A 16 0.66 23.49 11.72
C ILE A 16 -0.47 24.37 11.21
N ARG A 17 -0.12 25.48 10.57
CA ARG A 17 -1.12 26.39 9.97
C ARG A 17 -1.71 25.84 8.66
N TYR A 18 -0.89 25.21 7.85
CA TYR A 18 -1.29 24.62 6.56
C TYR A 18 -0.65 23.25 6.43
N ASN A 19 -1.44 22.20 6.62
CA ASN A 19 -0.96 20.84 6.41
C ASN A 19 -1.10 20.46 4.93
N LEU A 20 0.03 20.45 4.22
CA LEU A 20 0.11 20.05 2.81
C LEU A 20 0.72 18.66 2.63
N ALA A 21 1.09 17.99 3.74
CA ALA A 21 1.71 16.68 3.73
C ALA A 21 0.75 15.54 4.10
N GLU A 22 -0.46 15.89 4.59
CA GLU A 22 -1.46 14.90 4.98
C GLU A 22 -2.02 14.17 3.75
N SER A 23 -1.95 12.86 3.76
CA SER A 23 -2.49 11.99 2.71
C SER A 23 -3.74 11.22 3.14
N SER A 24 -4.22 11.43 4.37
CA SER A 24 -5.42 10.80 4.89
C SER A 24 -6.68 11.60 4.59
N VAL A 25 -7.84 11.01 4.86
CA VAL A 25 -9.10 11.74 4.94
C VAL A 25 -9.08 12.67 6.15
N ARG A 26 -9.85 13.77 6.08
CA ARG A 26 -9.93 14.71 7.21
C ARG A 26 -10.42 14.00 8.49
N ASP A 27 -9.96 14.47 9.63
CA ASP A 27 -10.46 14.03 10.92
C ASP A 27 -11.95 14.33 11.06
N ILE A 28 -12.68 13.42 11.67
CA ILE A 28 -14.09 13.55 12.00
C ILE A 28 -14.29 13.32 13.50
N LEU A 29 -15.27 13.98 14.08
CA LEU A 29 -15.66 13.70 15.46
C LEU A 29 -16.44 12.38 15.51
N PHE A 30 -16.21 11.59 16.56
CA PHE A 30 -16.99 10.36 16.77
C PHE A 30 -18.50 10.65 16.82
N GLY A 31 -18.91 11.81 17.37
CA GLY A 31 -20.30 12.23 17.40
C GLY A 31 -20.94 12.52 16.05
N ASP A 32 -20.14 12.73 14.99
CA ASP A 32 -20.64 12.90 13.62
C ASP A 32 -21.01 11.56 12.98
N LEU A 33 -20.58 10.45 13.60
CA LEU A 33 -20.94 9.10 13.20
C LEU A 33 -22.24 8.71 13.91
N SER A 34 -23.31 8.51 13.18
CA SER A 34 -24.59 8.05 13.76
C SER A 34 -24.50 6.56 14.17
N ILE A 35 -23.63 6.26 15.13
CA ILE A 35 -23.38 4.89 15.61
C ILE A 35 -24.01 4.71 16.99
N ASP A 36 -24.93 3.74 17.13
CA ASP A 36 -25.41 3.27 18.42
C ASP A 36 -24.48 2.17 18.96
N LEU A 37 -23.75 2.48 20.00
CA LEU A 37 -22.83 1.54 20.66
C LEU A 37 -23.52 0.68 21.74
N ASN A 38 -24.78 0.98 22.11
CA ASN A 38 -25.43 0.30 23.23
C ASN A 38 -25.64 -1.20 22.97
N ASN A 39 -25.77 -1.57 21.70
CA ASN A 39 -25.97 -2.94 21.27
C ASN A 39 -24.71 -3.58 20.63
N LEU A 40 -23.57 -2.88 20.67
CA LEU A 40 -22.32 -3.39 20.13
C LEU A 40 -21.75 -4.47 21.03
N VAL A 41 -21.69 -5.70 20.53
CA VAL A 41 -21.07 -6.81 21.22
C VAL A 41 -19.56 -6.78 20.96
N LEU A 42 -18.77 -6.65 22.04
CA LEU A 42 -17.32 -6.75 21.97
C LEU A 42 -16.92 -8.24 22.04
N CYS A 43 -16.68 -8.86 20.92
CA CYS A 43 -16.32 -10.27 20.81
C CYS A 43 -15.27 -10.47 19.71
N TYR A 44 -14.74 -11.70 19.62
CA TYR A 44 -13.91 -12.08 18.47
C TYR A 44 -14.76 -12.06 17.20
N GLY A 45 -14.26 -11.34 16.21
CA GLY A 45 -14.86 -11.32 14.87
C GLY A 45 -14.41 -12.49 14.00
N GLU A 46 -14.87 -12.50 12.75
CA GLU A 46 -14.40 -13.45 11.75
C GLU A 46 -12.91 -13.21 11.42
N HIS A 47 -12.13 -14.28 11.27
CA HIS A 47 -10.68 -14.20 11.01
C HIS A 47 -10.30 -13.42 9.75
N ARG A 48 -11.17 -13.39 8.73
CA ARG A 48 -10.97 -12.63 7.49
C ARG A 48 -11.58 -11.23 7.53
N GLY A 49 -12.19 -10.85 8.65
CA GLY A 49 -12.97 -9.63 8.80
C GLY A 49 -14.46 -9.83 8.53
N ASP A 50 -15.25 -8.83 8.91
CA ASP A 50 -16.71 -8.86 8.82
C ASP A 50 -17.21 -9.26 7.43
N SER A 51 -18.13 -10.23 7.37
CA SER A 51 -18.65 -10.81 6.11
C SER A 51 -19.38 -9.76 5.28
N ALA A 52 -20.16 -8.88 5.90
CA ALA A 52 -20.92 -7.86 5.18
C ALA A 52 -20.01 -6.79 4.61
N LEU A 53 -18.92 -6.41 5.35
CA LEU A 53 -17.90 -5.49 4.84
C LEU A 53 -17.19 -6.10 3.64
N ARG A 54 -16.77 -7.36 3.72
CA ARG A 54 -16.07 -8.04 2.60
C ARG A 54 -16.97 -8.16 1.36
N GLU A 55 -18.25 -8.39 1.56
CA GLU A 55 -19.25 -8.44 0.49
C GLU A 55 -19.49 -7.06 -0.15
N ALA A 56 -19.50 -6.00 0.67
CA ALA A 56 -19.60 -4.62 0.19
C ALA A 56 -18.39 -4.18 -0.64
N ILE A 57 -17.17 -4.63 -0.28
CA ILE A 57 -15.93 -4.31 -1.01
C ILE A 57 -15.97 -4.87 -2.43
N VAL A 58 -16.48 -6.08 -2.65
CA VAL A 58 -16.49 -6.73 -3.97
C VAL A 58 -17.79 -6.52 -4.77
N ARG A 59 -18.74 -5.75 -4.24
CA ARG A 59 -20.10 -5.62 -4.83
C ARG A 59 -20.10 -5.19 -6.30
N GLU A 60 -19.14 -4.35 -6.69
CA GLU A 60 -19.04 -3.79 -8.04
C GLU A 60 -17.97 -4.51 -8.90
N GLU A 61 -17.28 -5.51 -8.32
CA GLU A 61 -16.19 -6.22 -8.99
C GLU A 61 -16.71 -7.49 -9.67
N THR A 62 -16.47 -7.61 -10.95
CA THR A 62 -16.84 -8.82 -11.71
C THR A 62 -15.80 -9.93 -11.51
N GLY A 63 -16.29 -11.11 -11.14
CA GLY A 63 -15.45 -12.30 -10.95
C GLY A 63 -14.81 -12.43 -9.57
N LEU A 64 -15.04 -11.48 -8.65
CA LEU A 64 -14.62 -11.56 -7.26
C LEU A 64 -15.83 -11.80 -6.34
N ASP A 65 -15.58 -12.48 -5.24
CA ASP A 65 -16.51 -12.63 -4.13
C ASP A 65 -15.80 -12.35 -2.79
N LYS A 66 -16.56 -12.36 -1.70
CA LYS A 66 -16.01 -12.05 -0.37
C LYS A 66 -14.88 -12.99 0.09
N THR A 67 -14.69 -14.14 -0.55
CA THR A 67 -13.59 -15.05 -0.19
C THR A 67 -12.23 -14.54 -0.66
N HIS A 68 -12.21 -13.60 -1.61
CA HIS A 68 -11.03 -12.93 -2.14
C HIS A 68 -10.58 -11.73 -1.28
N VAL A 69 -11.32 -11.41 -0.20
CA VAL A 69 -11.06 -10.24 0.64
C VAL A 69 -10.59 -10.66 2.03
N LEU A 70 -9.49 -10.07 2.46
CA LEU A 70 -9.01 -10.06 3.85
C LEU A 70 -9.05 -8.62 4.37
N VAL A 71 -9.79 -8.38 5.45
CA VAL A 71 -9.81 -7.08 6.13
C VAL A 71 -8.71 -7.04 7.19
N CYS A 72 -7.94 -5.97 7.19
CA CYS A 72 -6.90 -5.72 8.18
C CYS A 72 -6.93 -4.25 8.65
N PRO A 73 -6.36 -3.94 9.82
CA PRO A 73 -6.58 -2.63 10.46
C PRO A 73 -5.88 -1.46 9.76
N SER A 74 -4.96 -1.70 8.83
CA SER A 74 -4.28 -0.63 8.09
C SER A 74 -3.63 -1.13 6.81
N ALA A 75 -3.32 -0.21 5.88
CA ALA A 75 -2.52 -0.50 4.69
C ALA A 75 -1.12 -1.03 5.06
N ALA A 76 -0.49 -0.50 6.12
CA ALA A 76 0.80 -1.00 6.60
C ALA A 76 0.72 -2.48 7.01
N THR A 77 -0.35 -2.88 7.72
CA THR A 77 -0.58 -4.27 8.08
C THR A 77 -0.80 -5.15 6.84
N ALA A 78 -1.55 -4.66 5.85
CA ALA A 78 -1.76 -5.37 4.59
C ALA A 78 -0.44 -5.62 3.85
N LEU A 79 0.39 -4.59 3.72
CA LEU A 79 1.71 -4.69 3.07
C LEU A 79 2.66 -5.62 3.84
N PHE A 80 2.62 -5.59 5.18
CA PHE A 80 3.37 -6.52 6.01
C PHE A 80 2.94 -7.97 5.76
N ILE A 81 1.62 -8.25 5.74
CA ILE A 81 1.07 -9.59 5.47
C ILE A 81 1.50 -10.07 4.08
N ILE A 82 1.35 -9.22 3.05
CA ILE A 82 1.74 -9.56 1.67
C ILE A 82 3.23 -9.91 1.62
N SER A 83 4.08 -9.04 2.17
CA SER A 83 5.53 -9.25 2.16
C SER A 83 5.94 -10.53 2.88
N THR A 84 5.39 -10.77 4.08
CA THR A 84 5.73 -11.95 4.88
C THR A 84 5.14 -13.26 4.35
N ALA A 85 4.05 -13.18 3.58
CA ALA A 85 3.44 -14.36 2.95
C ALA A 85 4.13 -14.77 1.64
N LEU A 86 4.68 -13.80 0.90
CA LEU A 86 5.21 -14.03 -0.45
C LEU A 86 6.74 -14.09 -0.52
N LEU A 87 7.44 -13.46 0.43
CA LEU A 87 8.88 -13.23 0.34
C LEU A 87 9.66 -14.06 1.37
N ASN A 88 10.82 -14.53 0.96
CA ASN A 88 11.83 -15.16 1.79
C ASN A 88 13.17 -14.41 1.65
N ALA A 89 14.10 -14.67 2.56
CA ALA A 89 15.45 -14.15 2.45
C ALA A 89 16.10 -14.58 1.12
N GLY A 90 16.67 -13.62 0.39
CA GLY A 90 17.28 -13.85 -0.90
C GLY A 90 16.32 -13.68 -2.10
N ASP A 91 15.02 -13.56 -1.89
CA ASP A 91 14.10 -13.19 -2.96
C ASP A 91 14.35 -11.75 -3.42
N HIS A 92 13.92 -11.43 -4.64
CA HIS A 92 14.08 -10.11 -5.22
C HIS A 92 12.75 -9.36 -5.29
N LEU A 93 12.80 -8.06 -4.96
CA LEU A 93 11.70 -7.11 -5.03
C LEU A 93 12.09 -5.93 -5.94
N ILE A 94 11.15 -5.48 -6.77
CA ILE A 94 11.25 -4.20 -7.50
C ILE A 94 10.24 -3.23 -6.88
N VAL A 95 10.68 -2.00 -6.56
CA VAL A 95 9.84 -0.98 -5.91
C VAL A 95 10.19 0.42 -6.40
N LEU A 96 9.16 1.27 -6.58
CA LEU A 96 9.34 2.69 -6.86
C LEU A 96 9.91 3.42 -5.64
N ARG A 97 10.77 4.44 -5.83
CA ARG A 97 11.31 5.29 -4.77
C ARG A 97 11.22 6.77 -5.16
N PRO A 98 10.75 7.69 -4.30
CA PRO A 98 10.32 7.46 -2.92
C PRO A 98 9.08 6.56 -2.81
N ASN A 99 8.84 5.96 -1.64
CA ASN A 99 7.67 5.13 -1.40
C ASN A 99 7.28 5.11 0.08
N TYR A 100 6.09 4.62 0.38
CA TYR A 100 5.67 4.35 1.74
C TYR A 100 6.61 3.34 2.40
N ALA A 101 7.10 3.66 3.60
CA ALA A 101 8.20 2.94 4.24
C ALA A 101 7.98 1.41 4.33
N THR A 102 6.75 0.96 4.59
CA THR A 102 6.43 -0.46 4.74
C THR A 102 6.69 -1.26 3.45
N ASN A 103 6.55 -0.63 2.27
CA ASN A 103 6.86 -1.28 0.99
C ASN A 103 8.36 -1.61 0.82
N ILE A 104 9.21 -0.94 1.56
CA ILE A 104 10.68 -1.07 1.48
C ILE A 104 11.23 -1.80 2.71
N GLU A 105 10.87 -1.33 3.89
CA GLU A 105 11.52 -1.76 5.13
C GLU A 105 11.11 -3.19 5.53
N THR A 106 9.88 -3.63 5.23
CA THR A 106 9.48 -5.01 5.53
C THR A 106 10.23 -6.03 4.66
N PRO A 107 10.28 -5.91 3.32
CA PRO A 107 11.12 -6.79 2.49
C PRO A 107 12.60 -6.76 2.86
N LYS A 108 13.14 -5.57 3.19
CA LYS A 108 14.50 -5.42 3.64
C LYS A 108 14.77 -6.17 4.96
N ALA A 109 13.83 -6.11 5.91
CA ALA A 109 13.93 -6.85 7.18
C ALA A 109 13.82 -8.37 7.00
N ILE A 110 13.11 -8.84 5.97
CA ILE A 110 13.04 -10.25 5.58
C ILE A 110 14.38 -10.72 4.99
N GLY A 111 15.20 -9.81 4.45
CA GLY A 111 16.47 -10.13 3.79
C GLY A 111 16.37 -10.27 2.28
N CYS A 112 15.39 -9.61 1.66
CA CYS A 112 15.25 -9.55 0.20
C CYS A 112 16.31 -8.64 -0.42
N SER A 113 16.69 -8.93 -1.66
CA SER A 113 17.36 -7.97 -2.54
C SER A 113 16.34 -7.03 -3.15
N ILE A 114 16.67 -5.73 -3.24
CA ILE A 114 15.71 -4.72 -3.67
C ILE A 114 16.30 -3.90 -4.82
N THR A 115 15.60 -3.88 -5.96
CA THR A 115 15.86 -2.90 -7.02
C THR A 115 14.92 -1.70 -6.87
N TYR A 116 15.51 -0.53 -6.72
CA TYR A 116 14.78 0.74 -6.66
C TYR A 116 14.66 1.35 -8.03
N ILE A 117 13.46 1.76 -8.40
CA ILE A 117 13.18 2.57 -9.59
C ILE A 117 12.87 3.98 -9.08
N ASP A 118 13.81 4.89 -9.30
CA ASP A 118 13.66 6.26 -8.83
C ASP A 118 12.67 7.03 -9.72
N VAL A 119 11.68 7.65 -9.10
CA VAL A 119 10.76 8.57 -9.75
C VAL A 119 11.13 9.99 -9.32
N VAL A 120 11.45 10.84 -10.30
CA VAL A 120 12.02 12.17 -10.06
C VAL A 120 11.13 13.27 -10.65
N PHE A 121 11.23 14.45 -10.06
CA PHE A 121 10.41 15.61 -10.45
C PHE A 121 10.58 15.99 -11.93
N GLU A 122 11.80 15.91 -12.45
CA GLU A 122 12.13 16.23 -13.84
C GLU A 122 11.40 15.35 -14.86
N GLN A 123 11.00 14.15 -14.45
CA GLN A 123 10.19 13.19 -15.21
C GLN A 123 8.72 13.19 -14.76
N GLN A 124 8.28 14.25 -14.07
CA GLN A 124 6.92 14.34 -13.52
C GLN A 124 6.56 13.14 -12.63
N PHE A 125 7.55 12.58 -11.95
CA PHE A 125 7.46 11.38 -11.13
C PHE A 125 6.96 10.12 -11.85
N GLN A 126 6.91 10.10 -13.18
CA GLN A 126 6.61 8.88 -13.92
C GLN A 126 7.80 7.92 -13.85
N PRO A 127 7.56 6.63 -13.63
CA PRO A 127 8.64 5.64 -13.64
C PRO A 127 9.16 5.40 -15.05
N ASP A 128 10.42 5.04 -15.16
CA ASP A 128 10.95 4.43 -16.38
C ASP A 128 10.46 2.98 -16.46
N TRP A 129 9.44 2.76 -17.28
CA TRP A 129 8.80 1.46 -17.44
C TRP A 129 9.74 0.40 -18.02
N GLN A 130 10.66 0.80 -18.90
CA GLN A 130 11.65 -0.12 -19.43
C GLN A 130 12.64 -0.56 -18.35
N GLN A 131 13.03 0.34 -17.47
CA GLN A 131 13.88 0.01 -16.32
C GLN A 131 13.23 -1.00 -15.39
N ILE A 132 11.90 -0.95 -15.20
CA ILE A 132 11.18 -1.95 -14.41
C ILE A 132 11.26 -3.32 -15.09
N LEU A 133 11.02 -3.39 -16.40
CA LEU A 133 11.09 -4.63 -17.17
C LEU A 133 12.50 -5.24 -17.14
N ASP A 134 13.53 -4.42 -17.35
CA ASP A 134 14.92 -4.84 -17.36
C ASP A 134 15.42 -5.30 -15.98
N ALA A 135 14.76 -4.86 -14.92
CA ALA A 135 15.07 -5.22 -13.54
C ALA A 135 14.52 -6.59 -13.13
N ILE A 136 13.64 -7.21 -13.93
CA ILE A 136 13.05 -8.52 -13.61
C ILE A 136 14.15 -9.60 -13.68
N GLN A 137 14.26 -10.38 -12.62
CA GLN A 137 15.25 -11.46 -12.46
C GLN A 137 14.52 -12.78 -12.16
N PRO A 138 15.17 -13.93 -12.37
CA PRO A 138 14.56 -15.23 -12.09
C PRO A 138 14.07 -15.43 -10.65
N ASN A 139 14.65 -14.69 -9.69
CA ASN A 139 14.25 -14.70 -8.29
C ASN A 139 13.38 -13.48 -7.90
N THR A 140 12.88 -12.69 -8.87
CA THR A 140 11.91 -11.63 -8.60
C THR A 140 10.58 -12.27 -8.16
N LYS A 141 10.13 -11.93 -6.95
CA LYS A 141 8.88 -12.45 -6.36
C LYS A 141 7.81 -11.37 -6.21
N LEU A 142 8.21 -10.11 -6.23
CA LEU A 142 7.27 -9.01 -6.03
C LEU A 142 7.70 -7.77 -6.82
N ILE A 143 6.76 -7.18 -7.54
CA ILE A 143 6.87 -5.84 -8.13
C ILE A 143 5.82 -4.98 -7.44
N SER A 144 6.26 -4.00 -6.64
CA SER A 144 5.37 -3.15 -5.85
C SER A 144 5.12 -1.82 -6.56
N LEU A 145 3.93 -1.68 -7.11
CA LEU A 145 3.44 -0.46 -7.76
C LEU A 145 2.26 0.10 -6.95
N THR A 146 2.27 1.42 -6.73
CA THR A 146 1.21 2.13 -5.99
C THR A 146 0.58 3.17 -6.90
N THR A 147 -0.75 3.16 -7.02
CA THR A 147 -1.47 4.15 -7.84
C THR A 147 -2.82 4.50 -7.19
N PRO A 148 -3.13 5.78 -6.91
CA PRO A 148 -2.21 6.93 -6.94
C PRO A 148 -0.97 6.71 -6.08
N HIS A 149 0.19 7.17 -6.54
CA HIS A 149 1.47 6.90 -5.91
C HIS A 149 1.66 7.72 -4.62
N ASN A 150 1.99 7.07 -3.52
CA ASN A 150 2.40 7.74 -2.29
C ASN A 150 3.94 7.77 -2.22
N PRO A 151 4.60 8.97 -2.15
CA PRO A 151 4.03 10.26 -1.76
C PRO A 151 3.73 11.23 -2.93
N THR A 152 3.99 10.89 -4.19
CA THR A 152 3.99 11.85 -5.30
C THR A 152 2.60 12.21 -5.85
N GLY A 153 1.58 11.40 -5.54
CA GLY A 153 0.20 11.61 -6.01
C GLY A 153 -0.06 11.30 -7.49
N ILE A 154 0.94 10.85 -8.24
CA ILE A 154 0.76 10.52 -9.64
C ILE A 154 -0.12 9.28 -9.84
N ILE A 155 -0.80 9.24 -10.97
CA ILE A 155 -1.52 8.06 -11.44
C ILE A 155 -0.64 7.35 -12.46
N LEU A 156 -0.42 6.06 -12.27
CA LEU A 156 0.31 5.23 -13.22
C LEU A 156 -0.56 4.90 -14.43
N GLU A 157 0.05 4.83 -15.61
CA GLU A 157 -0.66 4.55 -16.85
C GLU A 157 -1.09 3.07 -16.93
N ASP A 158 -2.38 2.81 -17.06
CA ASP A 158 -2.95 1.44 -17.13
C ASP A 158 -2.30 0.57 -18.20
N ALA A 159 -1.97 1.15 -19.36
CA ALA A 159 -1.35 0.43 -20.46
C ALA A 159 0.05 -0.10 -20.08
N GLU A 160 0.81 0.69 -19.35
CA GLU A 160 2.15 0.33 -18.90
C GLU A 160 2.08 -0.68 -17.74
N VAL A 161 1.19 -0.47 -16.78
CA VAL A 161 0.96 -1.44 -15.69
C VAL A 161 0.59 -2.82 -16.26
N LYS A 162 -0.27 -2.87 -17.29
CA LYS A 162 -0.64 -4.13 -17.96
C LYS A 162 0.55 -4.80 -18.67
N LYS A 163 1.53 -4.04 -19.17
CA LYS A 163 2.78 -4.64 -19.72
C LYS A 163 3.60 -5.30 -18.62
N ILE A 164 3.74 -4.64 -17.45
CA ILE A 164 4.44 -5.21 -16.31
C ILE A 164 3.75 -6.50 -15.82
N ILE A 165 2.42 -6.50 -15.73
CA ILE A 165 1.65 -7.70 -15.34
C ILE A 165 1.96 -8.87 -16.30
N ARG A 166 1.93 -8.65 -17.61
CA ARG A 166 2.25 -9.70 -18.59
C ARG A 166 3.67 -10.22 -18.45
N ALA A 167 4.62 -9.33 -18.26
CA ALA A 167 6.02 -9.73 -18.07
C ALA A 167 6.26 -10.51 -16.75
N ALA A 168 5.39 -10.32 -15.75
CA ALA A 168 5.44 -11.06 -14.49
C ALA A 168 4.76 -12.45 -14.59
N GLU A 169 3.96 -12.70 -15.64
CA GLU A 169 3.30 -13.99 -15.90
C GLU A 169 4.18 -14.95 -16.72
N GLU A 170 5.23 -14.46 -17.37
CA GLU A 170 6.22 -15.23 -18.16
C GLU A 170 7.36 -15.78 -17.29
#